data_216e38dd6bc2538817fc27c1e18ba582
#
_entry.id   216e38dd6bc2538817fc27c1e18ba582
#
_cell.length_a   1.000
_cell.length_b   1.000
_cell.length_c   1.000
_cell.angle_alpha   90.00
_cell.angle_beta   90.00
_cell.angle_gamma   90.00
#
_symmetry.space_group_name_H-M   'P 1'
#
loop_
_entity.id
_entity.type
_entity.pdbx_description
1 polymer ?
#
loop_
_entity_poly.entity_id
_entity_poly.type
_entity_poly.pdbx_seq_one_letter_code
_entity_poly.pdbx_strand_id
1 'polypeptide(L)'
;ASAVKYYSRWMEGKYCDPAKNQYRQHPLDYIEGLEATVKDALAQCPDGTAPNVVGIAFDTTGSTPVLTDKNGTPLALLPEYAENPNAMFVLWKDHTAIREAAEINELAKRWGIDYTAYEGGIYSSEWVWAKMAHVLRIDDSVCKEAYAWIEHCDWLPALITGKTKPEEVYRSRCAAGHKAMWSEKWGGLPTEEFLTSLEPKLAGFRSHLFEKTYTSDVKVGTLTPEWAERLGLTTGVAVSVGAFDCHMGAVGAEITPR
;
A
#
# COMPACT_ATOMS: atom_id res chain seq x y z
N ALA A 1 22.77 12.06 -7.26
CA ALA A 1 22.57 12.23 -5.83
C ALA A 1 21.83 11.01 -5.27
N SER A 2 22.09 10.64 -4.05
CA SER A 2 21.32 9.63 -3.29
C SER A 2 21.22 10.07 -1.84
N ALA A 3 20.07 9.76 -1.23
CA ALA A 3 19.83 10.05 0.18
C ALA A 3 19.12 8.87 0.86
N VAL A 4 19.43 8.68 2.13
CA VAL A 4 18.85 7.61 2.96
C VAL A 4 18.31 8.22 4.25
N LYS A 5 17.10 7.87 4.61
CA LYS A 5 16.51 8.21 5.91
C LYS A 5 16.13 6.94 6.65
N TYR A 6 16.69 6.75 7.82
CA TYR A 6 16.22 5.74 8.77
C TYR A 6 15.02 6.30 9.53
N TYR A 7 13.93 5.54 9.56
CA TYR A 7 12.70 5.94 10.21
C TYR A 7 12.83 5.93 11.73
N SER A 8 12.53 7.06 12.38
CA SER A 8 12.80 7.26 13.81
C SER A 8 12.06 6.25 14.68
N ARG A 9 10.75 6.07 14.46
CA ARG A 9 9.93 5.13 15.25
C ARG A 9 10.35 3.68 15.04
N TRP A 10 10.77 3.34 13.82
CA TRP A 10 11.32 2.04 13.49
C TRP A 10 12.64 1.76 14.22
N MET A 11 13.55 2.73 14.23
CA MET A 11 14.84 2.60 14.90
C MET A 11 14.70 2.48 16.43
N GLU A 12 13.63 3.02 16.99
CA GLU A 12 13.25 2.87 18.40
C GLU A 12 12.55 1.52 18.68
N GLY A 13 12.33 0.69 17.67
CA GLY A 13 11.63 -0.60 17.80
C GLY A 13 10.13 -0.47 18.09
N LYS A 14 9.56 0.73 17.89
CA LYS A 14 8.13 0.96 18.13
C LYS A 14 7.26 0.14 17.17
N TYR A 15 6.13 -0.32 17.68
CA TYR A 15 5.07 -1.02 16.95
C TYR A 15 5.48 -2.36 16.34
N CYS A 16 6.64 -2.91 16.75
CA CYS A 16 7.15 -4.21 16.34
C CYS A 16 7.24 -5.16 17.53
N ASP A 17 6.73 -6.38 17.34
CA ASP A 17 6.86 -7.48 18.28
C ASP A 17 7.36 -8.73 17.54
N PRO A 18 8.68 -8.93 17.46
CA PRO A 18 9.27 -10.07 16.76
C PRO A 18 8.81 -11.43 17.30
N ALA A 19 8.46 -11.51 18.59
CA ALA A 19 7.96 -12.77 19.19
C ALA A 19 6.59 -13.18 18.64
N LYS A 20 5.83 -12.21 18.14
CA LYS A 20 4.52 -12.41 17.47
C LYS A 20 4.60 -12.30 15.96
N ASN A 21 5.79 -12.11 15.38
CA ASN A 21 5.97 -11.78 13.96
C ASN A 21 5.17 -10.53 13.55
N GLN A 22 4.97 -9.60 14.47
CA GLN A 22 4.26 -8.34 14.22
C GLN A 22 5.23 -7.25 13.83
N TYR A 23 4.98 -6.63 12.68
CA TYR A 23 5.78 -5.53 12.16
C TYR A 23 4.88 -4.45 11.57
N ARG A 24 4.78 -3.32 12.27
CA ARG A 24 3.93 -2.19 11.90
C ARG A 24 4.78 -0.95 11.71
N GLN A 25 4.33 -0.08 10.80
CA GLN A 25 5.03 1.19 10.56
C GLN A 25 4.07 2.35 10.52
N HIS A 26 4.38 3.37 11.30
CA HIS A 26 3.54 4.56 11.38
C HIS A 26 3.60 5.36 10.07
N PRO A 27 2.47 5.86 9.54
CA PRO A 27 2.45 6.64 8.29
C PRO A 27 3.36 7.88 8.31
N LEU A 28 3.54 8.52 9.47
CA LEU A 28 4.43 9.67 9.60
C LEU A 28 5.90 9.34 9.29
N ASP A 29 6.35 8.11 9.52
CA ASP A 29 7.72 7.71 9.16
C ASP A 29 7.95 7.83 7.64
N TYR A 30 6.96 7.46 6.84
CA TYR A 30 7.02 7.57 5.38
C TYR A 30 6.95 9.03 4.92
N ILE A 31 6.08 9.84 5.54
CA ILE A 31 5.96 11.28 5.25
C ILE A 31 7.28 11.99 5.55
N GLU A 32 7.79 11.83 6.76
CA GLU A 32 9.05 12.43 7.23
C GLU A 32 10.25 11.93 6.40
N GLY A 33 10.24 10.63 6.06
CA GLY A 33 11.24 9.99 5.23
C GLY A 33 11.28 10.55 3.81
N LEU A 34 10.11 10.71 3.17
CA LEU A 34 9.98 11.28 1.84
C LEU A 34 10.53 12.70 1.78
N GLU A 35 10.11 13.56 2.72
CA GLU A 35 10.61 14.94 2.79
C GLU A 35 12.12 15.02 2.97
N ALA A 36 12.65 14.26 3.93
CA ALA A 36 14.06 14.26 4.24
C ALA A 36 14.89 13.77 3.04
N THR A 37 14.53 12.64 2.44
CA THR A 37 15.32 12.06 1.33
C THR A 37 15.31 12.93 0.08
N VAL A 38 14.17 13.54 -0.27
CA VAL A 38 14.11 14.45 -1.42
C VAL A 38 14.95 15.71 -1.18
N LYS A 39 14.83 16.34 -0.01
CA LYS A 39 15.62 17.53 0.35
C LYS A 39 17.12 17.23 0.40
N ASP A 40 17.50 16.12 1.03
CA ASP A 40 18.91 15.70 1.12
C ASP A 40 19.51 15.35 -0.25
N ALA A 41 18.72 14.75 -1.14
CA ALA A 41 19.14 14.47 -2.50
C ALA A 41 19.34 15.78 -3.32
N LEU A 42 18.39 16.72 -3.19
CA LEU A 42 18.50 18.03 -3.86
C LEU A 42 19.69 18.84 -3.35
N ALA A 43 19.98 18.80 -2.06
CA ALA A 43 21.14 19.48 -1.46
C ALA A 43 22.50 18.96 -1.98
N GLN A 44 22.55 17.76 -2.56
CA GLN A 44 23.73 17.19 -3.20
C GLN A 44 23.84 17.55 -4.70
N CYS A 45 22.84 18.22 -5.25
CA CYS A 45 22.79 18.60 -6.65
C CYS A 45 23.29 20.05 -6.86
N PRO A 46 23.71 20.42 -8.07
CA PRO A 46 24.00 21.81 -8.40
C PRO A 46 22.82 22.74 -8.16
N ASP A 47 23.09 23.98 -7.83
CA ASP A 47 22.08 25.04 -7.72
C ASP A 47 21.21 25.10 -8.98
N GLY A 48 19.91 25.27 -8.79
CA GLY A 48 18.94 25.31 -9.90
C GLY A 48 18.48 23.94 -10.42
N THR A 49 18.84 22.83 -9.75
CA THR A 49 18.36 21.49 -10.13
C THR A 49 16.86 21.30 -9.87
N ALA A 50 16.34 21.81 -8.74
CA ALA A 50 14.94 21.57 -8.34
C ALA A 50 13.91 21.97 -9.41
N PRO A 51 13.99 23.13 -10.11
CA PRO A 51 13.07 23.46 -11.20
C PRO A 51 13.12 22.52 -12.41
N ASN A 52 14.19 21.74 -12.54
CA ASN A 52 14.39 20.79 -13.65
C ASN A 52 13.95 19.37 -13.32
N VAL A 53 13.47 19.11 -12.11
CA VAL A 53 12.85 17.81 -11.75
C VAL A 53 11.50 17.71 -12.45
N VAL A 54 11.33 16.71 -13.31
CA VAL A 54 10.14 16.54 -14.15
C VAL A 54 9.21 15.44 -13.69
N GLY A 55 9.68 14.51 -12.83
CA GLY A 55 8.87 13.39 -12.37
C GLY A 55 9.37 12.76 -11.08
N ILE A 56 8.42 12.10 -10.36
CA ILE A 56 8.64 11.26 -9.19
C ILE A 56 7.94 9.93 -9.44
N ALA A 57 8.62 8.84 -9.12
CA ALA A 57 8.08 7.49 -9.08
C ALA A 57 8.39 6.85 -7.74
N PHE A 58 7.53 5.90 -7.35
CA PHE A 58 7.69 5.12 -6.11
C PHE A 58 7.77 3.64 -6.43
N ASP A 59 8.75 2.97 -5.86
CA ASP A 59 8.68 1.54 -5.65
C ASP A 59 8.75 1.26 -4.15
N THR A 60 8.02 0.25 -3.70
CA THR A 60 7.89 -0.08 -2.29
C THR A 60 7.95 -1.57 -2.05
N THR A 61 8.23 -1.95 -0.83
CA THR A 61 7.97 -3.33 -0.40
C THR A 61 6.47 -3.64 -0.47
N GLY A 62 6.11 -4.88 -0.64
CA GLY A 62 4.69 -5.28 -0.75
C GLY A 62 4.43 -6.76 -0.43
N SER A 63 3.28 -7.06 0.12
CA SER A 63 2.14 -6.17 0.42
C SER A 63 2.36 -5.41 1.73
N THR A 64 2.20 -4.10 1.71
CA THR A 64 2.31 -3.24 2.87
C THR A 64 1.07 -2.33 2.93
N PRO A 65 -0.11 -2.89 3.22
CA PRO A 65 -1.37 -2.16 3.22
C PRO A 65 -1.60 -1.40 4.54
N VAL A 66 -2.46 -0.40 4.47
CA VAL A 66 -3.00 0.34 5.62
C VAL A 66 -4.50 0.49 5.50
N LEU A 67 -5.22 0.41 6.64
CA LEU A 67 -6.63 0.76 6.72
C LEU A 67 -6.81 2.28 6.77
N THR A 68 -7.82 2.77 6.07
CA THR A 68 -8.11 4.20 5.94
C THR A 68 -9.56 4.53 6.28
N ASP A 69 -9.79 5.78 6.64
CA ASP A 69 -11.13 6.37 6.68
C ASP A 69 -11.70 6.59 5.26
N LYS A 70 -12.89 7.16 5.18
CA LYS A 70 -13.57 7.50 3.91
C LYS A 70 -12.86 8.58 3.07
N ASN A 71 -11.92 9.32 3.65
CA ASN A 71 -11.13 10.33 2.96
C ASN A 71 -9.79 9.75 2.45
N GLY A 72 -9.53 8.47 2.74
CA GLY A 72 -8.27 7.81 2.43
C GLY A 72 -7.13 8.16 3.39
N THR A 73 -7.47 8.71 4.56
CA THR A 73 -6.50 8.97 5.63
C THR A 73 -6.17 7.65 6.34
N PRO A 74 -4.90 7.22 6.39
CA PRO A 74 -4.49 6.12 7.25
C PRO A 74 -4.95 6.34 8.69
N LEU A 75 -5.59 5.34 9.29
CA LEU A 75 -6.22 5.52 10.61
C LEU A 75 -5.23 5.99 11.68
N ALA A 76 -3.98 5.56 11.64
CA ALA A 76 -2.95 6.02 12.58
C ALA A 76 -2.58 7.52 12.46
N LEU A 77 -3.08 8.24 11.44
CA LEU A 77 -2.98 9.71 11.37
C LEU A 77 -4.12 10.42 12.12
N LEU A 78 -5.15 9.68 12.54
CA LEU A 78 -6.20 10.20 13.41
C LEU A 78 -5.73 10.14 14.87
N PRO A 79 -5.93 11.19 15.68
CA PRO A 79 -5.38 11.26 17.04
C PRO A 79 -5.71 10.08 17.94
N GLU A 80 -6.94 9.55 17.84
CA GLU A 80 -7.43 8.42 18.62
C GLU A 80 -6.76 7.07 18.29
N TYR A 81 -6.13 6.96 17.10
CA TYR A 81 -5.47 5.75 16.63
C TYR A 81 -3.94 5.90 16.48
N ALA A 82 -3.37 7.05 16.81
CA ALA A 82 -1.96 7.36 16.54
C ALA A 82 -0.97 6.37 17.15
N GLU A 83 -1.30 5.77 18.28
CA GLU A 83 -0.45 4.77 18.96
C GLU A 83 -0.95 3.32 18.75
N ASN A 84 -2.01 3.11 17.94
CA ASN A 84 -2.56 1.79 17.70
C ASN A 84 -1.83 1.09 16.52
N PRO A 85 -1.06 0.00 16.75
CA PRO A 85 -0.35 -0.70 15.68
C PRO A 85 -1.26 -1.28 14.60
N ASN A 86 -2.53 -1.57 14.93
CA ASN A 86 -3.49 -2.11 13.97
C ASN A 86 -4.06 -1.05 13.02
N ALA A 87 -3.85 0.23 13.32
CA ALA A 87 -4.20 1.37 12.46
C ALA A 87 -3.06 1.80 11.52
N MET A 88 -1.89 1.16 11.63
CA MET A 88 -0.67 1.48 10.89
C MET A 88 -0.50 0.59 9.66
N PHE A 89 0.50 0.90 8.84
CA PHE A 89 0.91 0.01 7.76
C PHE A 89 1.34 -1.35 8.30
N VAL A 90 0.75 -2.41 7.76
CA VAL A 90 1.13 -3.80 8.06
C VAL A 90 2.23 -4.20 7.08
N LEU A 91 3.48 -4.26 7.57
CA LEU A 91 4.65 -4.45 6.70
C LEU A 91 4.62 -5.79 5.95
N TRP A 92 5.32 -5.84 4.81
CA TRP A 92 5.47 -7.04 3.97
C TRP A 92 5.93 -8.27 4.77
N LYS A 93 6.81 -8.10 5.75
CA LYS A 93 7.35 -9.15 6.62
C LYS A 93 6.52 -9.43 7.89
N ASP A 94 5.33 -8.84 8.03
CA ASP A 94 4.39 -9.16 9.11
C ASP A 94 3.70 -10.48 8.81
N HIS A 95 3.80 -11.41 9.74
CA HIS A 95 3.22 -12.75 9.64
C HIS A 95 2.16 -13.01 10.71
N THR A 96 1.51 -12.00 11.24
CA THR A 96 0.42 -12.19 12.21
C THR A 96 -0.79 -12.91 11.63
N ALA A 97 -0.99 -12.84 10.31
CA ALA A 97 -2.16 -13.34 9.59
C ALA A 97 -2.02 -14.77 9.02
N ILE A 98 -1.21 -15.64 9.66
CA ILE A 98 -0.98 -17.04 9.19
C ILE A 98 -2.28 -17.83 9.13
N ARG A 99 -3.14 -17.68 10.16
CA ARG A 99 -4.42 -18.36 10.24
C ARG A 99 -5.34 -17.93 9.09
N GLU A 100 -5.46 -16.64 8.87
CA GLU A 100 -6.30 -16.05 7.83
C GLU A 100 -5.85 -16.47 6.44
N ALA A 101 -4.54 -16.54 6.19
CA ALA A 101 -4.01 -17.05 4.94
C ALA A 101 -4.36 -18.53 4.72
N ALA A 102 -4.28 -19.36 5.75
CA ALA A 102 -4.70 -20.75 5.66
C ALA A 102 -6.20 -20.87 5.35
N GLU A 103 -7.04 -20.05 5.96
CA GLU A 103 -8.49 -20.00 5.72
C GLU A 103 -8.81 -19.56 4.28
N ILE A 104 -8.07 -18.56 3.71
CA ILE A 104 -8.18 -18.16 2.31
C ILE A 104 -7.86 -19.35 1.39
N ASN A 105 -6.77 -20.06 1.64
CA ASN A 105 -6.35 -21.21 0.84
C ASN A 105 -7.39 -22.35 0.88
N GLU A 106 -7.96 -22.64 2.04
CA GLU A 106 -9.02 -23.65 2.14
C GLU A 106 -10.32 -23.20 1.47
N LEU A 107 -10.67 -21.93 1.55
CA LEU A 107 -11.84 -21.37 0.87
C LEU A 107 -11.65 -21.40 -0.65
N ALA A 108 -10.49 -20.98 -1.16
CA ALA A 108 -10.19 -20.94 -2.59
C ALA A 108 -10.29 -22.33 -3.24
N LYS A 109 -9.81 -23.40 -2.57
CA LYS A 109 -9.89 -24.79 -3.10
C LYS A 109 -11.33 -25.29 -3.37
N ARG A 110 -12.32 -24.77 -2.65
CA ARG A 110 -13.72 -25.19 -2.75
C ARG A 110 -14.63 -24.14 -3.40
N TRP A 111 -14.06 -23.00 -3.78
CA TRP A 111 -14.79 -21.94 -4.47
C TRP A 111 -14.87 -22.21 -5.97
N GLY A 112 -15.90 -21.68 -6.64
CA GLY A 112 -16.10 -21.89 -8.09
C GLY A 112 -15.05 -21.20 -8.97
N ILE A 113 -14.31 -20.21 -8.42
CA ILE A 113 -13.21 -19.51 -9.06
C ILE A 113 -11.99 -19.64 -8.13
N ASP A 114 -10.88 -20.14 -8.65
CA ASP A 114 -9.62 -20.14 -7.92
C ASP A 114 -8.96 -18.75 -8.03
N TYR A 115 -9.24 -17.89 -7.08
CA TYR A 115 -8.67 -16.54 -7.01
C TYR A 115 -7.15 -16.53 -6.79
N THR A 116 -6.57 -17.63 -6.30
CA THR A 116 -5.10 -17.73 -6.06
C THR A 116 -4.32 -18.15 -7.30
N ALA A 117 -5.01 -18.50 -8.40
CA ALA A 117 -4.39 -19.11 -9.61
C ALA A 117 -3.23 -18.28 -10.19
N TYR A 118 -3.29 -16.94 -10.08
CA TYR A 118 -2.23 -16.04 -10.60
C TYR A 118 -1.25 -15.56 -9.53
N GLU A 119 -1.40 -16.05 -8.31
CA GLU A 119 -0.53 -15.77 -7.18
C GLU A 119 0.30 -17.01 -6.76
N GLY A 120 0.49 -17.93 -7.71
CA GLY A 120 1.21 -19.19 -7.51
C GLY A 120 0.37 -20.33 -6.93
N GLY A 121 -0.97 -20.17 -6.88
CA GLY A 121 -1.90 -21.19 -6.37
C GLY A 121 -1.94 -21.30 -4.86
N ILE A 122 -1.35 -20.34 -4.14
CA ILE A 122 -1.34 -20.27 -2.67
C ILE A 122 -1.34 -18.82 -2.20
N TYR A 123 -2.12 -18.51 -1.19
CA TYR A 123 -2.18 -17.17 -0.58
C TYR A 123 -1.30 -17.09 0.67
N SER A 124 -0.52 -16.02 0.78
CA SER A 124 0.44 -15.81 1.88
C SER A 124 -0.13 -14.94 2.99
N SER A 125 0.34 -15.18 4.23
CA SER A 125 0.10 -14.28 5.38
C SER A 125 0.67 -12.87 5.19
N GLU A 126 1.59 -12.71 4.23
CA GLU A 126 2.18 -11.41 3.88
C GLU A 126 1.26 -10.53 3.04
N TRP A 127 0.12 -11.04 2.55
CA TRP A 127 -0.70 -10.36 1.55
C TRP A 127 -1.98 -9.75 2.13
N VAL A 128 -2.51 -8.77 1.42
CA VAL A 128 -3.49 -7.81 1.93
C VAL A 128 -4.73 -8.43 2.55
N TRP A 129 -5.38 -9.41 1.91
CA TRP A 129 -6.64 -9.93 2.44
C TRP A 129 -6.47 -10.68 3.75
N ALA A 130 -5.37 -11.44 3.89
CA ALA A 130 -5.05 -12.10 5.15
C ALA A 130 -4.81 -11.06 6.25
N LYS A 131 -4.01 -10.03 5.98
CA LYS A 131 -3.71 -8.95 6.92
C LYS A 131 -4.95 -8.17 7.34
N MET A 132 -5.80 -7.80 6.37
CA MET A 132 -7.02 -7.05 6.67
C MET A 132 -8.01 -7.89 7.48
N ALA A 133 -8.24 -9.15 7.09
CA ALA A 133 -9.09 -10.05 7.87
C ALA A 133 -8.57 -10.21 9.31
N HIS A 134 -7.26 -10.37 9.49
CA HIS A 134 -6.65 -10.46 10.81
C HIS A 134 -6.89 -9.20 11.65
N VAL A 135 -6.54 -8.02 11.13
CA VAL A 135 -6.69 -6.76 11.85
C VAL A 135 -8.15 -6.50 12.23
N LEU A 136 -9.09 -6.70 11.31
CA LEU A 136 -10.52 -6.49 11.57
C LEU A 136 -11.06 -7.46 12.63
N ARG A 137 -10.49 -8.68 12.72
CA ARG A 137 -10.88 -9.67 13.75
C ARG A 137 -10.43 -9.28 15.15
N ILE A 138 -9.19 -8.78 15.27
CA ILE A 138 -8.57 -8.58 16.59
C ILE A 138 -8.78 -7.18 17.17
N ASP A 139 -9.25 -6.22 16.36
CA ASP A 139 -9.42 -4.84 16.80
C ASP A 139 -10.77 -4.26 16.33
N ASP A 140 -11.75 -4.32 17.20
CA ASP A 140 -13.10 -3.82 16.92
C ASP A 140 -13.15 -2.29 16.75
N SER A 141 -12.24 -1.54 17.36
CA SER A 141 -12.18 -0.09 17.23
C SER A 141 -11.71 0.31 15.83
N VAL A 142 -10.65 -0.34 15.35
CA VAL A 142 -10.15 -0.17 13.97
C VAL A 142 -11.18 -0.66 12.96
N CYS A 143 -11.80 -1.82 13.22
CA CYS A 143 -12.83 -2.37 12.34
C CYS A 143 -14.01 -1.40 12.12
N LYS A 144 -14.44 -0.74 13.18
CA LYS A 144 -15.57 0.22 13.14
C LYS A 144 -15.27 1.45 12.28
N GLU A 145 -14.02 1.93 12.30
CA GLU A 145 -13.61 3.15 11.61
C GLU A 145 -13.11 2.86 10.18
N ALA A 146 -12.63 1.65 9.92
CA ALA A 146 -12.05 1.27 8.65
C ALA A 146 -13.09 1.32 7.51
N TYR A 147 -12.79 2.11 6.49
CA TYR A 147 -13.61 2.26 5.29
C TYR A 147 -13.04 1.50 4.10
N ALA A 148 -11.72 1.58 3.90
CA ALA A 148 -11.00 0.93 2.81
C ALA A 148 -9.58 0.55 3.26
N TRP A 149 -8.88 -0.18 2.39
CA TRP A 149 -7.44 -0.36 2.52
C TRP A 149 -6.72 0.22 1.29
N ILE A 150 -5.47 0.65 1.48
CA ILE A 150 -4.61 1.17 0.42
C ILE A 150 -3.21 0.55 0.58
N GLU A 151 -2.61 0.07 -0.51
CA GLU A 151 -1.21 -0.37 -0.52
C GLU A 151 -0.27 0.84 -0.42
N HIS A 152 0.90 0.65 0.17
CA HIS A 152 1.90 1.71 0.34
C HIS A 152 2.31 2.34 -1.00
N CYS A 153 2.52 1.52 -2.03
CA CYS A 153 2.85 2.01 -3.38
C CYS A 153 1.74 2.84 -4.03
N ASP A 154 0.48 2.64 -3.63
CA ASP A 154 -0.67 3.42 -4.11
C ASP A 154 -0.87 4.68 -3.27
N TRP A 155 -0.60 4.59 -1.96
CA TRP A 155 -0.84 5.68 -1.02
C TRP A 155 0.11 6.87 -1.22
N LEU A 156 1.41 6.63 -1.46
CA LEU A 156 2.38 7.71 -1.64
C LEU A 156 2.07 8.59 -2.87
N PRO A 157 1.81 8.03 -4.08
CA PRO A 157 1.35 8.83 -5.20
C PRO A 157 0.04 9.57 -4.93
N ALA A 158 -0.92 8.92 -4.26
CA ALA A 158 -2.20 9.53 -3.91
C ALA A 158 -2.01 10.73 -2.97
N LEU A 159 -1.20 10.57 -1.93
CA LEU A 159 -0.88 11.58 -0.93
C LEU A 159 -0.33 12.86 -1.57
N ILE A 160 0.72 12.73 -2.40
CA ILE A 160 1.42 13.90 -2.95
C ILE A 160 0.70 14.56 -4.13
N THR A 161 -0.30 13.86 -4.70
CA THR A 161 -1.16 14.42 -5.78
C THR A 161 -2.53 14.86 -5.28
N GLY A 162 -2.83 14.64 -3.98
CA GLY A 162 -4.11 15.00 -3.37
C GLY A 162 -5.30 14.12 -3.78
N LYS A 163 -5.05 12.97 -4.43
CA LYS A 163 -6.08 11.99 -4.83
C LYS A 163 -6.21 10.89 -3.80
N THR A 164 -6.55 11.25 -2.56
CA THR A 164 -6.49 10.34 -1.42
C THR A 164 -7.74 9.51 -1.21
N LYS A 165 -8.92 9.97 -1.65
CA LYS A 165 -10.16 9.21 -1.46
C LYS A 165 -10.04 7.83 -2.12
N PRO A 166 -10.49 6.76 -1.46
CA PRO A 166 -10.31 5.40 -1.94
C PRO A 166 -10.72 5.16 -3.40
N GLU A 167 -11.80 5.81 -3.85
CA GLU A 167 -12.30 5.76 -5.22
C GLU A 167 -11.47 6.58 -6.23
N GLU A 168 -10.64 7.50 -5.78
CA GLU A 168 -9.77 8.35 -6.62
C GLU A 168 -8.35 7.80 -6.76
N VAL A 169 -7.97 6.87 -5.86
CA VAL A 169 -6.61 6.29 -5.83
C VAL A 169 -6.35 5.44 -7.06
N TYR A 170 -5.28 5.76 -7.77
CA TYR A 170 -4.78 4.94 -8.88
C TYR A 170 -4.09 3.70 -8.33
N ARG A 171 -4.71 2.54 -8.53
CA ARG A 171 -4.24 1.27 -7.98
C ARG A 171 -3.25 0.60 -8.91
N SER A 172 -2.10 0.25 -8.37
CA SER A 172 -1.03 -0.45 -9.07
C SER A 172 -1.48 -1.85 -9.51
N ARG A 173 -1.36 -2.14 -10.81
CA ARG A 173 -1.67 -3.46 -11.35
C ARG A 173 -0.78 -4.55 -10.77
N CYS A 174 0.50 -4.24 -10.52
CA CYS A 174 1.41 -5.21 -9.94
C CYS A 174 1.03 -5.55 -8.48
N ALA A 175 0.60 -4.56 -7.69
CA ALA A 175 0.13 -4.79 -6.33
C ALA A 175 -1.20 -5.56 -6.32
N ALA A 176 -2.17 -5.11 -7.10
CA ALA A 176 -3.50 -5.70 -7.15
C ALA A 176 -3.47 -7.16 -7.66
N GLY A 177 -2.76 -7.41 -8.77
CA GLY A 177 -2.71 -8.73 -9.40
C GLY A 177 -1.86 -9.74 -8.65
N HIS A 178 -0.88 -9.29 -7.85
CA HIS A 178 0.00 -10.19 -7.12
C HIS A 178 -0.41 -10.39 -5.65
N LYS A 179 -1.14 -9.44 -5.04
CA LYS A 179 -1.43 -9.49 -3.60
C LYS A 179 -2.91 -9.43 -3.25
N ALA A 180 -3.75 -8.91 -4.15
CA ALA A 180 -5.17 -8.71 -3.87
C ALA A 180 -6.10 -9.64 -4.67
N MET A 181 -5.58 -10.68 -5.30
CA MET A 181 -6.35 -11.63 -6.12
C MET A 181 -7.14 -10.92 -7.24
N TRP A 182 -6.61 -9.79 -7.76
CA TRP A 182 -7.27 -9.06 -8.83
C TRP A 182 -6.91 -9.64 -10.19
N SER A 183 -7.91 -9.88 -11.04
CA SER A 183 -7.69 -10.28 -12.44
C SER A 183 -8.86 -9.87 -13.33
N GLU A 184 -8.54 -9.49 -14.57
CA GLU A 184 -9.55 -9.23 -15.61
C GLU A 184 -10.39 -10.48 -15.93
N LYS A 185 -9.85 -11.68 -15.71
CA LYS A 185 -10.53 -12.96 -16.02
C LYS A 185 -11.78 -13.21 -15.16
N TRP A 186 -11.84 -12.64 -13.96
CA TRP A 186 -13.03 -12.71 -13.11
C TRP A 186 -13.60 -11.33 -12.77
N GLY A 187 -13.21 -10.31 -13.56
CA GLY A 187 -13.81 -8.98 -13.50
C GLY A 187 -13.31 -8.10 -12.35
N GLY A 188 -12.09 -8.33 -11.84
CA GLY A 188 -11.48 -7.47 -10.82
C GLY A 188 -11.07 -8.20 -9.55
N LEU A 189 -11.38 -7.63 -8.38
CA LEU A 189 -11.17 -8.24 -7.06
C LEU A 189 -12.10 -9.46 -6.86
N PRO A 190 -11.80 -10.34 -5.87
CA PRO A 190 -12.72 -11.39 -5.46
C PRO A 190 -14.12 -10.85 -5.17
N THR A 191 -15.14 -11.69 -5.36
CA THR A 191 -16.52 -11.28 -5.13
C THR A 191 -16.79 -10.97 -3.65
N GLU A 192 -17.82 -10.18 -3.39
CA GLU A 192 -18.28 -9.86 -2.04
C GLU A 192 -18.60 -11.14 -1.24
N GLU A 193 -19.21 -12.14 -1.90
CA GLU A 193 -19.55 -13.42 -1.27
C GLU A 193 -18.29 -14.19 -0.83
N PHE A 194 -17.21 -14.17 -1.65
CA PHE A 194 -15.96 -14.79 -1.27
C PHE A 194 -15.36 -14.11 -0.05
N LEU A 195 -15.27 -12.79 -0.07
CA LEU A 195 -14.68 -12.00 1.01
C LEU A 195 -15.47 -12.12 2.31
N THR A 196 -16.80 -12.06 2.26
CA THR A 196 -17.65 -12.21 3.45
C THR A 196 -17.73 -13.64 3.96
N SER A 197 -17.52 -14.65 3.10
CA SER A 197 -17.37 -16.05 3.51
C SER A 197 -16.05 -16.29 4.26
N LEU A 198 -15.00 -15.53 3.91
CA LEU A 198 -13.74 -15.54 4.64
C LEU A 198 -13.89 -14.83 6.00
N GLU A 199 -14.43 -13.61 5.98
CA GLU A 199 -14.55 -12.76 7.15
C GLU A 199 -15.78 -11.84 7.03
N PRO A 200 -16.83 -12.02 7.83
CA PRO A 200 -18.02 -11.18 7.76
C PRO A 200 -17.76 -9.67 7.95
N LYS A 201 -16.69 -9.31 8.67
CA LYS A 201 -16.29 -7.90 8.86
C LYS A 201 -15.74 -7.23 7.58
N LEU A 202 -15.48 -8.02 6.52
CA LEU A 202 -15.14 -7.50 5.18
C LEU A 202 -16.39 -7.08 4.38
N ALA A 203 -17.60 -7.26 4.92
CA ALA A 203 -18.82 -6.87 4.25
C ALA A 203 -18.80 -5.36 3.91
N GLY A 204 -19.07 -5.05 2.65
CA GLY A 204 -19.06 -3.69 2.13
C GLY A 204 -17.69 -3.16 1.67
N PHE A 205 -16.58 -3.75 2.14
CA PHE A 205 -15.24 -3.27 1.75
C PHE A 205 -15.04 -3.25 0.23
N ARG A 206 -15.47 -4.30 -0.47
CA ARG A 206 -15.29 -4.40 -1.91
C ARG A 206 -15.88 -3.19 -2.67
N SER A 207 -17.00 -2.66 -2.23
CA SER A 207 -17.65 -1.51 -2.85
C SER A 207 -16.90 -0.18 -2.69
N HIS A 208 -16.00 -0.11 -1.71
CA HIS A 208 -15.16 1.06 -1.43
C HIS A 208 -13.75 0.94 -2.04
N LEU A 209 -13.48 -0.16 -2.74
CA LEU A 209 -12.19 -0.41 -3.37
C LEU A 209 -12.24 -0.07 -4.87
N PHE A 210 -11.54 -0.81 -5.68
CA PHE A 210 -11.29 -0.48 -7.08
C PHE A 210 -11.70 -1.60 -8.02
N GLU A 211 -12.08 -1.23 -9.23
CA GLU A 211 -12.27 -2.17 -10.34
C GLU A 211 -11.11 -2.11 -11.33
N LYS A 212 -10.56 -0.91 -11.54
CA LYS A 212 -9.47 -0.66 -12.49
C LYS A 212 -8.12 -0.61 -11.82
N THR A 213 -7.11 -1.09 -12.55
CA THR A 213 -5.71 -1.01 -12.16
C THR A 213 -4.89 -0.38 -13.27
N TYR A 214 -3.72 0.13 -12.91
CA TYR A 214 -2.86 0.88 -13.82
C TYR A 214 -1.41 0.38 -13.72
N THR A 215 -0.68 0.47 -14.81
CA THR A 215 0.75 0.20 -14.88
C THR A 215 1.57 1.44 -14.48
N SER A 216 2.82 1.25 -14.10
CA SER A 216 3.67 2.32 -13.54
C SER A 216 4.04 3.43 -14.55
N ASP A 217 3.80 3.22 -15.85
CA ASP A 217 3.94 4.23 -16.89
C ASP A 217 2.77 5.24 -16.96
N VAL A 218 1.69 4.98 -16.20
CA VAL A 218 0.54 5.88 -16.15
C VAL A 218 0.79 7.01 -15.14
N LYS A 219 0.51 8.23 -15.58
CA LYS A 219 0.57 9.43 -14.72
C LYS A 219 -0.66 9.51 -13.81
N VAL A 220 -0.45 9.56 -12.49
CA VAL A 220 -1.51 9.81 -11.49
C VAL A 220 -1.92 11.29 -11.52
N GLY A 221 -0.94 12.19 -11.52
CA GLY A 221 -1.17 13.61 -11.44
C GLY A 221 0.15 14.39 -11.40
N THR A 222 0.09 15.57 -10.78
CA THR A 222 1.27 16.36 -10.43
C THR A 222 1.24 16.71 -8.95
N LEU A 223 2.34 17.19 -8.40
CA LEU A 223 2.41 17.61 -7.02
C LEU A 223 1.36 18.67 -6.71
N THR A 224 0.71 18.53 -5.55
CA THR A 224 -0.08 19.64 -4.98
C THR A 224 0.83 20.80 -4.60
N PRO A 225 0.31 22.04 -4.46
CA PRO A 225 1.11 23.17 -3.98
C PRO A 225 1.78 22.90 -2.64
N GLU A 226 1.06 22.27 -1.70
CA GLU A 226 1.59 21.87 -0.41
C GLU A 226 2.79 20.94 -0.54
N TRP A 227 2.66 19.87 -1.34
CA TRP A 227 3.74 18.89 -1.49
C TRP A 227 4.91 19.43 -2.32
N ALA A 228 4.66 20.30 -3.29
CA ALA A 228 5.73 20.99 -3.99
C ALA A 228 6.58 21.85 -3.04
N GLU A 229 5.95 22.61 -2.15
CA GLU A 229 6.63 23.40 -1.12
C GLU A 229 7.39 22.50 -0.14
N ARG A 230 6.74 21.46 0.42
CA ARG A 230 7.35 20.52 1.36
C ARG A 230 8.59 19.82 0.81
N LEU A 231 8.59 19.46 -0.46
CA LEU A 231 9.69 18.79 -1.14
C LEU A 231 10.74 19.74 -1.74
N GLY A 232 10.47 21.04 -1.80
CA GLY A 232 11.32 22.04 -2.47
C GLY A 232 11.32 21.87 -3.99
N LEU A 233 10.21 21.46 -4.58
CA LEU A 233 10.02 21.19 -6.00
C LEU A 233 8.95 22.10 -6.61
N THR A 234 8.65 21.93 -7.89
CA THR A 234 7.57 22.66 -8.57
C THR A 234 6.30 21.82 -8.66
N THR A 235 5.15 22.48 -8.79
CA THR A 235 3.85 21.81 -9.01
C THR A 235 3.75 21.08 -10.34
N GLY A 236 4.68 21.33 -11.29
CA GLY A 236 4.72 20.68 -12.60
C GLY A 236 5.27 19.26 -12.60
N VAL A 237 5.87 18.82 -11.49
CA VAL A 237 6.46 17.47 -11.37
C VAL A 237 5.38 16.40 -11.52
N ALA A 238 5.53 15.53 -12.52
CA ALA A 238 4.63 14.43 -12.77
C ALA A 238 4.84 13.31 -11.72
N VAL A 239 3.76 12.67 -11.30
CA VAL A 239 3.79 11.54 -10.38
C VAL A 239 3.21 10.32 -11.08
N SER A 240 3.95 9.21 -11.13
CA SER A 240 3.50 7.96 -11.73
C SER A 240 2.74 7.09 -10.74
N VAL A 241 2.01 6.10 -11.25
CA VAL A 241 1.50 4.98 -10.45
C VAL A 241 2.68 4.25 -9.83
N GLY A 242 2.56 3.91 -8.55
CA GLY A 242 3.61 3.20 -7.84
C GLY A 242 3.70 1.71 -8.21
N ALA A 243 4.76 1.06 -7.75
CA ALA A 243 5.01 -0.35 -8.01
C ALA A 243 5.65 -1.03 -6.79
N PHE A 244 5.75 -2.35 -6.82
CA PHE A 244 6.58 -3.09 -5.88
C PHE A 244 8.02 -3.21 -6.37
N ASP A 245 8.95 -3.10 -5.46
CA ASP A 245 10.40 -3.20 -5.68
C ASP A 245 10.79 -4.48 -6.42
N CYS A 246 10.20 -5.62 -6.04
CA CYS A 246 10.46 -6.90 -6.70
C CYS A 246 10.06 -6.91 -8.19
N HIS A 247 8.99 -6.22 -8.58
CA HIS A 247 8.58 -6.12 -9.98
C HIS A 247 9.45 -5.13 -10.75
N MET A 248 9.85 -4.02 -10.13
CA MET A 248 10.79 -3.09 -10.74
C MET A 248 12.18 -3.72 -10.89
N GLY A 249 12.60 -4.55 -9.94
CA GLY A 249 13.79 -5.38 -10.07
C GLY A 249 13.73 -6.33 -11.27
N ALA A 250 12.57 -6.96 -11.53
CA ALA A 250 12.38 -7.80 -12.71
C ALA A 250 12.47 -7.01 -14.02
N VAL A 251 11.88 -5.81 -14.07
CA VAL A 251 12.01 -4.89 -15.23
C VAL A 251 13.46 -4.48 -15.43
N GLY A 252 14.16 -4.11 -14.35
CA GLY A 252 15.59 -3.75 -14.40
C GLY A 252 16.50 -4.91 -14.82
N ALA A 253 16.09 -6.16 -14.57
CA ALA A 253 16.77 -7.35 -15.01
C ALA A 253 16.36 -7.81 -16.42
N GLU A 254 15.56 -7.01 -17.14
CA GLU A 254 15.07 -7.30 -18.51
C GLU A 254 14.32 -8.63 -18.62
N ILE A 255 13.62 -9.06 -17.56
CA ILE A 255 12.80 -10.26 -17.60
C ILE A 255 11.56 -10.01 -18.47
N THR A 256 11.50 -10.67 -19.60
CA THR A 256 10.38 -10.59 -20.55
C THR A 256 9.52 -11.86 -20.50
N PRO A 257 8.21 -11.75 -20.79
CA PRO A 257 7.36 -12.93 -21.00
C PRO A 257 7.94 -13.84 -22.10
N ARG A 258 7.89 -15.15 -21.86
CA ARG A 258 8.25 -16.18 -22.86
C ARG A 258 7.05 -16.55 -23.70
#